data_c09fde0b627de11792180e634fa2bfe0
#
_entry.id   c09fde0b627de11792180e634fa2bfe0
#
_cell.length_a   1.000
_cell.length_b   1.000
_cell.length_c   1.000
_cell.angle_alpha   90.00
_cell.angle_beta   90.00
_cell.angle_gamma   90.00
#
_symmetry.space_group_name_H-M   'P 1'
#
loop_
_entity.id
_entity.type
_entity.pdbx_description
1 polymer ?
#
loop_
_entity_poly.entity_id
_entity_poly.type
_entity_poly.pdbx_seq_one_letter_code
_entity_poly.pdbx_strand_id
1 'polypeptide(L)'
;EYSSFAAIGHVRYSTIGKSNLENAQPLKVKDLCIAHNGTISNVEELSNMVGGCSFTPQHASDTLIVAQRLVSLISEKGKLSKALSILKNEMVGSYCFTFLSDDSSVFAARDPKGFRPMVMGKKEDGKTHIVASESSALSAIGAKLERDVIPGELIKFSKNGVETEMFSTDTSTAHCSFEFTYFAHPASKMEGFNIYMARKNI
;
A
#
# COMPACT_ATOMS: atom_id res chain seq x y z
N GLU A 1 12.48 23.59 -1.68
CA GLU A 1 11.67 22.72 -2.58
C GLU A 1 12.54 21.58 -3.08
N TYR A 2 12.07 20.35 -2.95
CA TYR A 2 12.75 19.18 -3.52
C TYR A 2 12.16 18.91 -4.90
N SER A 3 12.99 18.92 -5.93
CA SER A 3 12.62 18.46 -7.27
C SER A 3 12.88 16.95 -7.37
N SER A 4 11.84 16.15 -7.55
CA SER A 4 11.95 14.69 -7.68
C SER A 4 11.00 14.17 -8.75
N PHE A 5 11.41 13.10 -9.45
CA PHE A 5 10.57 12.42 -10.43
C PHE A 5 9.60 11.42 -9.78
N ALA A 6 9.89 10.99 -8.55
CA ALA A 6 9.12 9.98 -7.84
C ALA A 6 9.11 10.28 -6.35
N ALA A 7 7.99 10.05 -5.70
CA ALA A 7 7.86 10.18 -4.25
C ALA A 7 6.79 9.22 -3.72
N ILE A 8 6.98 8.76 -2.50
CA ILE A 8 5.94 8.11 -1.70
C ILE A 8 5.78 8.87 -0.38
N GLY A 9 4.59 8.84 0.18
CA GLY A 9 4.28 9.52 1.44
C GLY A 9 3.25 8.75 2.25
N HIS A 10 3.21 9.01 3.54
CA HIS A 10 2.26 8.38 4.45
C HIS A 10 1.86 9.33 5.58
N VAL A 11 0.58 9.34 5.92
CA VAL A 11 0.04 9.99 7.11
C VAL A 11 -0.36 8.90 8.09
N ARG A 12 0.52 8.64 9.08
CA ARG A 12 0.37 7.52 10.00
C ARG A 12 -0.70 7.79 11.06
N TYR A 13 -1.69 6.89 11.12
CA TYR A 13 -2.48 6.66 12.33
C TYR A 13 -1.95 5.39 13.01
N SER A 14 -1.44 5.51 14.23
CA SER A 14 -0.76 4.40 14.91
C SER A 14 -1.75 3.34 15.38
N THR A 15 -1.73 2.16 14.78
CA THR A 15 -2.51 0.98 15.23
C THR A 15 -1.64 0.01 16.04
N ILE A 16 -0.38 -0.20 15.59
CA ILE A 16 0.62 -1.05 16.25
C ILE A 16 1.92 -0.26 16.40
N GLY A 17 2.58 -0.38 17.55
CA GLY A 17 3.80 0.32 17.88
C GLY A 17 3.58 1.76 18.35
N LYS A 18 4.62 2.36 18.96
CA LYS A 18 4.58 3.74 19.46
C LYS A 18 4.61 4.75 18.33
N SER A 19 3.99 5.93 18.56
CA SER A 19 4.14 7.09 17.68
C SER A 19 5.48 7.77 17.94
N ASN A 20 6.54 7.23 17.31
CA ASN A 20 7.90 7.75 17.34
C ASN A 20 8.45 7.82 15.92
N LEU A 21 9.60 8.47 15.74
CA LEU A 21 10.24 8.65 14.44
C LEU A 21 10.64 7.31 13.79
N GLU A 22 11.03 6.32 14.59
CA GLU A 22 11.45 5.00 14.12
C GLU A 22 10.32 4.23 13.44
N ASN A 23 9.08 4.49 13.82
CA ASN A 23 7.88 3.90 13.23
C ASN A 23 7.19 4.81 12.21
N ALA A 24 7.72 6.01 11.95
CA ALA A 24 7.19 6.89 10.93
C ALA A 24 7.44 6.31 9.54
N GLN A 25 6.40 6.30 8.72
CA GLN A 25 6.48 5.81 7.35
C GLN A 25 6.63 6.97 6.35
N PRO A 26 7.28 6.75 5.20
CA PRO A 26 7.84 5.49 4.69
C PRO A 26 9.07 5.00 5.47
N LEU A 27 9.17 3.68 5.64
CA LEU A 27 10.34 3.03 6.24
C LEU A 27 11.33 2.61 5.14
N LYS A 28 12.62 2.84 5.36
CA LYS A 28 13.67 2.37 4.44
C LYS A 28 14.28 1.07 4.97
N VAL A 29 14.25 0.02 4.13
CA VAL A 29 14.91 -1.27 4.39
C VAL A 29 15.74 -1.63 3.15
N LYS A 30 17.08 -1.60 3.27
CA LYS A 30 18.03 -1.70 2.15
C LYS A 30 17.70 -0.68 1.05
N ASP A 31 17.44 -1.16 -0.17
CA ASP A 31 17.19 -0.37 -1.37
C ASP A 31 15.70 -0.08 -1.61
N LEU A 32 14.85 -0.37 -0.62
CA LEU A 32 13.41 -0.22 -0.73
C LEU A 32 12.86 0.67 0.39
N CYS A 33 12.13 1.72 0.01
CA CYS A 33 11.26 2.44 0.93
C CYS A 33 9.83 1.88 0.80
N ILE A 34 9.15 1.70 1.93
CA ILE A 34 7.79 1.15 2.00
C ILE A 34 6.88 2.02 2.86
N ALA A 35 5.65 2.23 2.38
CA ALA A 35 4.55 2.70 3.21
C ALA A 35 3.36 1.73 3.11
N HIS A 36 2.65 1.57 4.22
CA HIS A 36 1.61 0.57 4.43
C HIS A 36 0.36 1.19 5.04
N ASN A 37 -0.76 1.04 4.37
CA ASN A 37 -2.09 1.27 4.91
C ASN A 37 -2.78 -0.08 5.11
N GLY A 38 -2.97 -0.46 6.36
CA GLY A 38 -3.56 -1.74 6.73
C GLY A 38 -3.10 -2.22 8.10
N THR A 39 -3.28 -3.49 8.37
CA THR A 39 -2.84 -4.14 9.60
C THR A 39 -2.54 -5.61 9.33
N ILE A 40 -1.37 -6.06 9.74
CA ILE A 40 -0.96 -7.48 9.69
C ILE A 40 -1.06 -8.05 11.08
N SER A 41 -1.87 -9.07 11.25
CA SER A 41 -2.18 -9.64 12.57
C SER A 41 -1.19 -10.70 13.04
N ASN A 42 -0.53 -11.42 12.12
CA ASN A 42 0.42 -12.50 12.44
C ASN A 42 1.89 -12.03 12.36
N VAL A 43 2.17 -10.82 12.85
CA VAL A 43 3.50 -10.19 12.79
C VAL A 43 4.57 -11.01 13.51
N GLU A 44 4.21 -11.67 14.61
CA GLU A 44 5.12 -12.52 15.39
C GLU A 44 5.58 -13.73 14.58
N GLU A 45 4.68 -14.40 13.88
CA GLU A 45 5.00 -15.51 12.98
C GLU A 45 5.93 -15.06 11.85
N LEU A 46 5.63 -13.91 11.22
CA LEU A 46 6.49 -13.33 10.18
C LEU A 46 7.87 -12.97 10.71
N SER A 47 7.98 -12.45 11.93
CA SER A 47 9.26 -12.07 12.53
C SER A 47 10.18 -13.27 12.70
N ASN A 48 9.62 -14.44 13.04
CA ASN A 48 10.38 -15.70 13.15
C ASN A 48 10.96 -16.16 11.80
N MET A 49 10.30 -15.80 10.67
CA MET A 49 10.79 -16.13 9.33
C MET A 49 11.92 -15.21 8.86
N VAL A 50 12.07 -14.04 9.46
CA VAL A 50 13.09 -13.06 9.05
C VAL A 50 14.46 -13.34 9.65
N GLY A 51 14.55 -14.16 10.69
CA GLY A 51 15.81 -14.56 11.32
C GLY A 51 16.53 -13.41 12.02
N GLY A 52 16.45 -13.34 13.35
CA GLY A 52 17.23 -12.40 14.17
C GLY A 52 16.51 -11.09 14.58
N CYS A 53 15.30 -10.84 14.17
CA CYS A 53 14.49 -9.76 14.72
C CYS A 53 13.47 -10.33 15.70
N SER A 54 13.69 -10.10 17.00
CA SER A 54 12.62 -10.30 17.99
C SER A 54 11.58 -9.19 17.79
N PHE A 55 10.40 -9.55 17.32
CA PHE A 55 9.28 -8.61 17.31
C PHE A 55 8.88 -8.30 18.75
N THR A 56 9.00 -7.05 19.13
CA THR A 56 8.40 -6.53 20.36
C THR A 56 7.45 -5.42 19.96
N PRO A 57 6.15 -5.50 20.29
CA PRO A 57 5.16 -4.49 19.91
C PRO A 57 5.52 -3.07 20.34
N GLN A 58 6.44 -2.93 21.31
CA GLN A 58 6.93 -1.65 21.81
C GLN A 58 7.96 -0.99 20.89
N HIS A 59 8.64 -1.77 20.03
CA HIS A 59 9.81 -1.30 19.28
C HIS A 59 9.70 -1.44 17.76
N ALA A 60 8.83 -2.32 17.26
CA ALA A 60 8.69 -2.54 15.83
C ALA A 60 7.23 -2.41 15.37
N SER A 61 7.02 -1.83 14.18
CA SER A 61 5.73 -1.86 13.50
C SER A 61 5.61 -3.13 12.65
N ASP A 62 4.37 -3.54 12.38
CA ASP A 62 4.08 -4.61 11.41
C ASP A 62 4.72 -4.32 10.05
N THR A 63 4.71 -3.07 9.61
CA THR A 63 5.32 -2.61 8.36
C THR A 63 6.82 -2.92 8.30
N LEU A 64 7.56 -2.76 9.41
CA LEU A 64 9.00 -3.05 9.42
C LEU A 64 9.28 -4.55 9.21
N ILE A 65 8.55 -5.41 9.89
CA ILE A 65 8.69 -6.87 9.74
C ILE A 65 8.32 -7.32 8.32
N VAL A 66 7.21 -6.80 7.80
CA VAL A 66 6.81 -7.05 6.41
C VAL A 66 7.88 -6.61 5.42
N ALA A 67 8.45 -5.41 5.61
CA ALA A 67 9.51 -4.89 4.74
C ALA A 67 10.76 -5.77 4.76
N GLN A 68 11.19 -6.22 5.93
CA GLN A 68 12.34 -7.13 6.09
C GLN A 68 12.08 -8.47 5.38
N ARG A 69 10.90 -9.07 5.59
CA ARG A 69 10.53 -10.31 4.93
C ARG A 69 10.46 -10.15 3.42
N LEU A 70 9.86 -9.07 2.94
CA LEU A 70 9.74 -8.75 1.51
C LEU A 70 11.13 -8.60 0.85
N VAL A 71 12.04 -7.86 1.48
CA VAL A 71 13.40 -7.68 0.97
C VAL A 71 14.17 -9.01 0.91
N SER A 72 14.00 -9.90 1.91
CA SER A 72 14.54 -11.27 1.86
C SER A 72 14.01 -12.04 0.65
N LEU A 73 12.68 -12.03 0.45
CA LEU A 73 12.04 -12.69 -0.68
C LEU A 73 12.47 -12.11 -2.04
N ILE A 74 12.63 -10.80 -2.15
CA ILE A 74 13.15 -10.16 -3.36
C ILE A 74 14.57 -10.63 -3.67
N SER A 75 15.44 -10.73 -2.65
CA SER A 75 16.80 -11.23 -2.80
C SER A 75 16.84 -12.69 -3.29
N GLU A 76 15.87 -13.50 -2.87
CA GLU A 76 15.75 -14.91 -3.28
C GLU A 76 15.13 -15.09 -4.67
N LYS A 77 14.10 -14.29 -5.01
CA LYS A 77 13.24 -14.48 -6.19
C LYS A 77 13.54 -13.51 -7.33
N GLY A 78 14.33 -12.47 -7.06
CA GLY A 78 14.77 -11.49 -8.05
C GLY A 78 13.68 -10.51 -8.55
N LYS A 79 12.43 -10.64 -8.12
CA LYS A 79 11.31 -9.82 -8.62
C LYS A 79 10.27 -9.55 -7.51
N LEU A 80 9.85 -8.28 -7.41
CA LEU A 80 8.88 -7.83 -6.40
C LEU A 80 7.54 -8.58 -6.50
N SER A 81 7.00 -8.78 -7.71
CA SER A 81 5.72 -9.49 -7.88
C SER A 81 5.78 -10.96 -7.41
N LYS A 82 6.91 -11.64 -7.66
CA LYS A 82 7.12 -13.00 -7.15
C LYS A 82 7.24 -13.03 -5.63
N ALA A 83 7.93 -12.06 -5.06
CA ALA A 83 8.03 -11.92 -3.60
C ALA A 83 6.65 -11.66 -2.98
N LEU A 84 5.83 -10.78 -3.56
CA LEU A 84 4.46 -10.51 -3.12
C LEU A 84 3.54 -11.73 -3.26
N SER A 85 3.71 -12.54 -4.32
CA SER A 85 2.91 -13.76 -4.50
C SER A 85 3.18 -14.85 -3.45
N ILE A 86 4.35 -14.82 -2.82
CA ILE A 86 4.70 -15.68 -1.68
C ILE A 86 4.20 -15.02 -0.39
N LEU A 87 4.57 -13.77 -0.18
CA LEU A 87 4.27 -13.01 1.03
C LEU A 87 2.77 -12.96 1.34
N LYS A 88 1.90 -12.88 0.32
CA LYS A 88 0.43 -12.90 0.49
C LYS A 88 -0.10 -14.16 1.18
N ASN A 89 0.62 -15.29 1.08
CA ASN A 89 0.24 -16.55 1.73
C ASN A 89 0.83 -16.66 3.15
N GLU A 90 1.84 -15.86 3.46
CA GLU A 90 2.48 -15.80 4.77
C GLU A 90 1.81 -14.76 5.69
N MET A 91 1.19 -13.73 5.12
CA MET A 91 0.53 -12.66 5.87
C MET A 91 -0.95 -12.95 6.13
N VAL A 92 -1.39 -12.63 7.34
CA VAL A 92 -2.80 -12.57 7.72
C VAL A 92 -3.15 -11.12 8.04
N GLY A 93 -4.03 -10.52 7.23
CA GLY A 93 -4.43 -9.13 7.44
C GLY A 93 -4.79 -8.41 6.15
N SER A 94 -4.75 -7.09 6.20
CA SER A 94 -5.07 -6.21 5.08
C SER A 94 -3.89 -5.30 4.76
N TYR A 95 -3.68 -4.98 3.50
CA TYR A 95 -2.61 -4.09 3.11
C TYR A 95 -2.84 -3.38 1.77
N CYS A 96 -2.48 -2.12 1.76
CA CYS A 96 -2.12 -1.38 0.56
C CYS A 96 -0.69 -0.89 0.75
N PHE A 97 0.22 -1.34 -0.11
CA PHE A 97 1.62 -0.95 -0.08
C PHE A 97 1.95 0.06 -1.17
N THR A 98 2.77 1.04 -0.84
CA THR A 98 3.53 1.80 -1.82
C THR A 98 5.01 1.61 -1.56
N PHE A 99 5.79 1.47 -2.64
CA PHE A 99 7.23 1.28 -2.56
C PHE A 99 7.94 2.30 -3.45
N LEU A 100 9.12 2.70 -3.01
CA LEU A 100 10.07 3.45 -3.82
C LEU A 100 11.41 2.72 -3.79
N SER A 101 11.91 2.37 -4.97
CA SER A 101 13.20 1.71 -5.14
C SER A 101 14.29 2.71 -5.50
N ASP A 102 15.56 2.33 -5.33
CA ASP A 102 16.71 3.19 -5.59
C ASP A 102 16.84 3.63 -7.06
N ASP A 103 16.25 2.87 -8.02
CA ASP A 103 16.15 3.26 -9.43
C ASP A 103 15.06 4.32 -9.71
N SER A 104 14.44 4.86 -8.65
CA SER A 104 13.32 5.81 -8.70
C SER A 104 12.04 5.22 -9.30
N SER A 105 11.90 3.91 -9.37
CA SER A 105 10.60 3.28 -9.67
C SER A 105 9.70 3.33 -8.43
N VAL A 106 8.43 3.71 -8.64
CA VAL A 106 7.39 3.63 -7.62
C VAL A 106 6.52 2.41 -7.91
N PHE A 107 6.17 1.68 -6.88
CA PHE A 107 5.24 0.55 -7.00
C PHE A 107 4.06 0.76 -6.04
N ALA A 108 2.91 0.24 -6.44
CA ALA A 108 1.71 0.18 -5.61
C ALA A 108 1.12 -1.23 -5.67
N ALA A 109 0.81 -1.81 -4.53
CA ALA A 109 0.23 -3.14 -4.45
C ALA A 109 -0.97 -3.14 -3.49
N ARG A 110 -2.07 -3.73 -3.92
CA ARG A 110 -3.30 -3.88 -3.12
C ARG A 110 -3.51 -5.34 -2.75
N ASP A 111 -3.90 -5.62 -1.50
CA ASP A 111 -4.15 -6.98 -1.05
C ASP A 111 -5.18 -7.71 -1.93
N PRO A 112 -5.09 -9.06 -2.02
CA PRO A 112 -5.94 -9.85 -2.92
C PRO A 112 -7.43 -9.77 -2.62
N LYS A 113 -7.82 -9.41 -1.40
CA LYS A 113 -9.22 -9.23 -1.02
C LYS A 113 -9.72 -7.79 -1.21
N GLY A 114 -8.80 -6.85 -1.52
CA GLY A 114 -9.14 -5.44 -1.66
C GLY A 114 -9.70 -4.84 -0.37
N PHE A 115 -9.24 -5.31 0.78
CA PHE A 115 -9.78 -4.95 2.08
C PHE A 115 -9.71 -3.44 2.32
N ARG A 116 -8.53 -2.85 2.05
CA ARG A 116 -8.33 -1.39 2.07
C ARG A 116 -8.45 -0.80 0.67
N PRO A 117 -8.93 0.44 0.55
CA PRO A 117 -9.04 1.10 -0.74
C PRO A 117 -7.66 1.57 -1.25
N MET A 118 -7.53 1.55 -2.56
CA MET A 118 -6.44 2.18 -3.29
C MET A 118 -6.94 2.60 -4.67
N VAL A 119 -6.68 3.82 -5.06
CA VAL A 119 -7.11 4.39 -6.32
C VAL A 119 -5.91 4.91 -7.12
N MET A 120 -6.04 4.87 -8.44
CA MET A 120 -5.08 5.45 -9.37
C MET A 120 -5.70 6.63 -10.09
N GLY A 121 -4.90 7.66 -10.28
CA GLY A 121 -5.27 8.86 -11.02
C GLY A 121 -4.10 9.48 -11.75
N LYS A 122 -4.42 10.50 -12.53
CA LYS A 122 -3.47 11.19 -13.39
C LYS A 122 -3.72 12.69 -13.41
N LYS A 123 -2.67 13.49 -13.46
CA LYS A 123 -2.77 14.93 -13.70
C LYS A 123 -3.10 15.25 -15.15
N GLU A 124 -3.60 16.47 -15.39
CA GLU A 124 -3.93 16.95 -16.74
C GLU A 124 -2.72 17.06 -17.67
N ASP A 125 -1.51 17.11 -17.11
CA ASP A 125 -0.25 17.09 -17.89
C ASP A 125 -0.05 15.78 -18.67
N GLY A 126 -0.87 14.76 -18.38
CA GLY A 126 -0.81 13.46 -19.02
C GLY A 126 0.44 12.64 -18.69
N LYS A 127 1.30 13.11 -17.79
CA LYS A 127 2.60 12.49 -17.44
C LYS A 127 2.68 12.08 -15.98
N THR A 128 2.01 12.83 -15.08
CA THR A 128 2.06 12.58 -13.64
C THR A 128 0.99 11.57 -13.24
N HIS A 129 1.42 10.36 -12.89
CA HIS A 129 0.57 9.31 -12.34
C HIS A 129 0.63 9.31 -10.82
N ILE A 130 -0.48 9.00 -10.18
CA ILE A 130 -0.61 9.07 -8.73
C ILE A 130 -1.44 7.89 -8.26
N VAL A 131 -1.01 7.26 -7.17
CA VAL A 131 -1.84 6.35 -6.38
C VAL A 131 -2.10 6.95 -5.01
N ALA A 132 -3.29 6.76 -4.50
CA ALA A 132 -3.70 7.25 -3.20
C ALA A 132 -4.67 6.25 -2.54
N SER A 133 -4.81 6.35 -1.22
CA SER A 133 -5.82 5.56 -0.50
C SER A 133 -7.24 5.98 -0.88
N GLU A 134 -7.45 7.26 -1.24
CA GLU A 134 -8.78 7.81 -1.50
C GLU A 134 -8.79 8.76 -2.72
N SER A 135 -9.91 8.77 -3.44
CA SER A 135 -10.08 9.64 -4.60
C SER A 135 -10.15 11.13 -4.24
N SER A 136 -10.58 11.47 -3.01
CA SER A 136 -10.53 12.85 -2.49
C SER A 136 -9.11 13.41 -2.44
N ALA A 137 -8.11 12.57 -2.14
CA ALA A 137 -6.71 12.98 -2.16
C ALA A 137 -6.22 13.32 -3.58
N LEU A 138 -6.68 12.58 -4.61
CA LEU A 138 -6.39 12.91 -6.00
C LEU A 138 -6.98 14.27 -6.38
N SER A 139 -8.23 14.51 -6.01
CA SER A 139 -8.92 15.77 -6.27
C SER A 139 -8.24 16.97 -5.62
N ALA A 140 -7.75 16.80 -4.38
CA ALA A 140 -7.05 17.86 -3.62
C ALA A 140 -5.76 18.34 -4.30
N ILE A 141 -5.12 17.51 -5.12
CA ILE A 141 -3.88 17.84 -5.85
C ILE A 141 -4.11 18.08 -7.35
N GLY A 142 -5.38 18.22 -7.76
CA GLY A 142 -5.76 18.47 -9.16
C GLY A 142 -5.53 17.28 -10.10
N ALA A 143 -5.59 16.06 -9.57
CA ALA A 143 -5.54 14.84 -10.37
C ALA A 143 -6.95 14.28 -10.60
N LYS A 144 -7.14 13.64 -11.75
CA LYS A 144 -8.38 12.94 -12.09
C LYS A 144 -8.29 11.47 -11.70
N LEU A 145 -9.35 10.96 -11.08
CA LEU A 145 -9.49 9.52 -10.82
C LEU A 145 -9.62 8.77 -12.14
N GLU A 146 -8.75 7.78 -12.34
CA GLU A 146 -8.85 6.87 -13.48
C GLU A 146 -9.61 5.60 -13.09
N ARG A 147 -9.19 4.93 -12.00
CA ARG A 147 -9.82 3.68 -11.53
C ARG A 147 -9.42 3.33 -10.10
N ASP A 148 -10.14 2.41 -9.51
CA ASP A 148 -9.67 1.66 -8.35
C ASP A 148 -8.53 0.71 -8.77
N VAL A 149 -7.56 0.47 -7.88
CA VAL A 149 -6.53 -0.56 -8.07
C VAL A 149 -7.16 -1.91 -7.81
N ILE A 150 -6.98 -2.85 -8.73
CA ILE A 150 -7.58 -4.17 -8.65
C ILE A 150 -6.98 -4.95 -7.47
N PRO A 151 -7.78 -5.67 -6.66
CA PRO A 151 -7.27 -6.57 -5.63
C PRO A 151 -6.27 -7.58 -6.20
N GLY A 152 -5.09 -7.70 -5.58
CA GLY A 152 -4.00 -8.55 -6.07
C GLY A 152 -3.17 -7.96 -7.20
N GLU A 153 -3.37 -6.69 -7.56
CA GLU A 153 -2.59 -5.98 -8.57
C GLU A 153 -1.36 -5.32 -7.97
N LEU A 154 -0.26 -5.40 -8.72
CA LEU A 154 0.96 -4.62 -8.57
C LEU A 154 1.09 -3.67 -9.75
N ILE A 155 1.16 -2.37 -9.49
CA ILE A 155 1.41 -1.34 -10.48
C ILE A 155 2.85 -0.85 -10.31
N LYS A 156 3.58 -0.71 -11.41
CA LYS A 156 4.91 -0.09 -11.45
C LYS A 156 4.86 1.19 -12.27
N PHE A 157 5.34 2.26 -11.69
CA PHE A 157 5.55 3.54 -12.35
C PHE A 157 7.06 3.75 -12.52
N SER A 158 7.50 3.96 -13.74
CA SER A 158 8.90 4.17 -14.08
C SER A 158 9.05 5.21 -15.18
N LYS A 159 10.29 5.53 -15.55
CA LYS A 159 10.58 6.39 -16.70
C LYS A 159 10.05 5.81 -18.02
N ASN A 160 9.84 4.51 -18.08
CA ASN A 160 9.31 3.81 -19.26
C ASN A 160 7.78 3.79 -19.32
N GLY A 161 7.11 4.34 -18.31
CA GLY A 161 5.65 4.38 -18.21
C GLY A 161 5.10 3.56 -17.05
N VAL A 162 3.86 3.13 -17.20
CA VAL A 162 3.09 2.37 -16.21
C VAL A 162 2.96 0.92 -16.67
N GLU A 163 3.36 0.00 -15.82
CA GLU A 163 3.24 -1.45 -16.02
C GLU A 163 2.36 -2.03 -14.91
N THR A 164 1.53 -3.02 -15.25
CA THR A 164 0.67 -3.70 -14.28
C THR A 164 0.87 -5.21 -14.34
N GLU A 165 0.82 -5.85 -13.19
CA GLU A 165 0.96 -7.31 -13.05
C GLU A 165 0.09 -7.81 -11.90
N MET A 166 -0.59 -8.94 -12.10
CA MET A 166 -1.32 -9.61 -11.02
C MET A 166 -0.35 -10.50 -10.22
N PHE A 167 -0.17 -10.23 -8.94
CA PHE A 167 0.57 -11.13 -8.04
C PHE A 167 -0.35 -12.14 -7.32
N SER A 168 -1.67 -11.96 -7.46
CA SER A 168 -2.68 -12.91 -7.00
C SER A 168 -3.82 -13.01 -8.00
N THR A 169 -4.32 -14.21 -8.19
CA THR A 169 -5.53 -14.51 -8.98
C THR A 169 -6.75 -14.81 -8.09
N ASP A 170 -6.61 -14.73 -6.79
CA ASP A 170 -7.74 -14.82 -5.86
C ASP A 170 -8.60 -13.56 -6.02
N THR A 171 -9.83 -13.75 -6.51
CA THR A 171 -10.77 -12.66 -6.82
C THR A 171 -11.87 -12.52 -5.77
N SER A 172 -11.79 -13.22 -4.65
CA SER A 172 -12.76 -13.10 -3.57
C SER A 172 -12.57 -11.78 -2.82
N THR A 173 -13.33 -10.76 -3.18
CA THR A 173 -13.24 -9.43 -2.55
C THR A 173 -13.92 -9.40 -1.18
N ALA A 174 -13.35 -8.67 -0.24
CA ALA A 174 -13.88 -8.47 1.11
C ALA A 174 -13.55 -7.05 1.59
N HIS A 175 -14.23 -6.06 1.03
CA HIS A 175 -14.01 -4.66 1.38
C HIS A 175 -14.37 -4.36 2.83
N CYS A 176 -13.57 -3.52 3.47
CA CYS A 176 -13.81 -3.09 4.84
C CYS A 176 -15.06 -2.21 4.93
N SER A 177 -16.09 -2.65 5.68
CA SER A 177 -17.31 -1.88 5.88
C SER A 177 -17.06 -0.55 6.62
N PHE A 178 -16.05 -0.48 7.48
CA PHE A 178 -15.67 0.75 8.17
C PHE A 178 -15.15 1.84 7.22
N GLU A 179 -14.60 1.49 6.08
CA GLU A 179 -14.23 2.49 5.06
C GLU A 179 -15.48 3.22 4.56
N PHE A 180 -16.56 2.51 4.30
CA PHE A 180 -17.82 3.10 3.84
C PHE A 180 -18.53 3.89 4.94
N THR A 181 -18.54 3.39 6.18
CA THR A 181 -19.32 3.97 7.27
C THR A 181 -18.58 5.09 8.00
N TYR A 182 -17.25 5.02 8.11
CA TYR A 182 -16.51 5.90 8.99
C TYR A 182 -15.21 6.47 8.41
N PHE A 183 -14.28 5.63 7.88
CA PHE A 183 -12.91 6.09 7.58
C PHE A 183 -12.84 7.01 6.36
N ALA A 184 -13.41 6.57 5.22
CA ALA A 184 -13.23 7.29 3.97
C ALA A 184 -13.85 8.70 4.00
N HIS A 185 -13.21 9.63 3.35
CA HIS A 185 -13.73 10.99 3.23
C HIS A 185 -15.07 10.99 2.47
N PRO A 186 -16.11 11.73 2.90
CA PRO A 186 -17.43 11.73 2.25
C PRO A 186 -17.41 12.07 0.75
N ALA A 187 -16.48 12.91 0.31
CA ALA A 187 -16.32 13.27 -1.10
C ALA A 187 -15.66 12.17 -1.94
N SER A 188 -15.17 11.10 -1.32
CA SER A 188 -14.48 10.00 -2.03
C SER A 188 -15.47 9.13 -2.81
N LYS A 189 -14.93 8.57 -3.92
CA LYS A 189 -15.51 7.42 -4.61
C LYS A 189 -14.61 6.22 -4.36
N MET A 190 -15.20 5.06 -4.11
CA MET A 190 -14.51 3.82 -3.79
C MET A 190 -15.35 2.65 -4.32
N GLU A 191 -14.74 1.75 -5.09
CA GLU A 191 -15.41 0.61 -5.70
C GLU A 191 -16.69 0.98 -6.50
N GLY A 192 -16.65 2.13 -7.16
CA GLY A 192 -17.79 2.65 -7.91
C GLY A 192 -18.85 3.39 -7.08
N PHE A 193 -18.77 3.35 -5.75
CA PHE A 193 -19.74 3.99 -4.85
C PHE A 193 -19.26 5.38 -4.40
N ASN A 194 -20.19 6.32 -4.32
CA ASN A 194 -19.96 7.59 -3.63
C ASN A 194 -20.17 7.39 -2.12
N ILE A 195 -19.17 7.73 -1.32
CA ILE A 195 -19.18 7.49 0.14
C ILE A 195 -20.28 8.24 0.86
N TYR A 196 -20.53 9.49 0.48
CA TYR A 196 -21.63 10.27 1.06
C TYR A 196 -22.99 9.61 0.81
N MET A 197 -23.23 9.13 -0.42
CA MET A 197 -24.47 8.46 -0.75
C MET A 197 -24.60 7.10 -0.06
N ALA A 198 -23.51 6.35 0.06
CA ALA A 198 -23.50 5.11 0.83
C ALA A 198 -23.93 5.36 2.29
N ARG A 199 -23.33 6.37 2.96
CA ARG A 199 -23.68 6.74 4.35
C ARG A 199 -25.10 7.25 4.51
N LYS A 200 -25.64 7.95 3.51
CA LYS A 200 -27.03 8.44 3.54
C LYS A 200 -28.04 7.31 3.48
N ASN A 201 -27.66 6.18 2.91
CA ASN A 201 -28.54 5.01 2.70
C ASN A 201 -28.42 3.93 3.80
N ILE A 202 -27.55 4.15 4.80
CA ILE A 202 -27.44 3.33 6.03
C ILE A 202 -28.34 3.94 7.11
#